data_1347c4fc9d7162d3a95143cc8cd3be33
#
_entry.id   1347c4fc9d7162d3a95143cc8cd3be33
#
_cell.length_a   1.000
_cell.length_b   1.000
_cell.length_c   1.000
_cell.angle_alpha   90.00
_cell.angle_beta   90.00
_cell.angle_gamma   90.00
#
_symmetry.space_group_name_H-M   'P 1'
#
loop_
_entity.id
_entity.type
_entity.pdbx_description
1 polymer ?
#
loop_
_entity_poly.entity_id
_entity_poly.type
_entity_poly.pdbx_seq_one_letter_code
_entity_poly.pdbx_strand_id
1 'polypeptide(L)'
;MSKPNHTAIICVSAAGLALARTIASELSGEKEIFAVGANFTDCTEDVSCVSSIAELMAESFARYDAWVFIGAMGICIRSIAPYVADKHHDPAVVNVDSTGRYVVSVLSGHVGGANDLTRLIASAIGGEPVVTTQSDRTGLWALDTLASTYGWKAVSNTGDMNRPISLFVGGARTALVLETSGRGEDFLERSCPPHVRLFYSFEAVDQAEFDLILVVSARHLESRLPMICYYPPVLTIGVGCRRLCAPEGIAKHIFSEIRRLGYAPEAIGRIATIDIKAEEPLVANLAHRLGGIPLHIYTGQDLQPVGVANPSEKVFAVTGCYGVAEASARKAADMGSLVIEKQKGQLSEGNYFTFAVAQTADSTRAGHIEIVGAGPGDPDLVSVRGRQFLEKADLILYAGSLVPRELTACAKAGATVRSSAAMNLQEQFEIMSDFYRRGKLVVRLHTGDPCIYGAIQEQMALFDHYGMRYHITPGISSFQAAAAALRSQFTIPERTQTIILTRGEGRTPMPEKEKLHLLAQSQSTMCIFLSAGIVDDVQRELMMHYSPDTPVAACYRLTWPDEKIFRGTLRHLAEIVKGNNLTLTTMIIVGEAIDNREGLSRLYADEFKHLFRT
;
A
#
# COMPACT_ATOMS: atom_id res chain seq x y z
N MET A 1 4.80 -10.67 -12.59
CA MET A 1 5.82 -11.08 -13.60
C MET A 1 5.34 -12.34 -14.28
N SER A 2 5.40 -12.40 -15.59
CA SER A 2 5.15 -13.65 -16.32
C SER A 2 6.28 -14.62 -15.97
N LYS A 3 5.93 -15.78 -15.43
CA LYS A 3 6.89 -16.87 -15.27
C LYS A 3 7.39 -17.24 -16.68
N PRO A 4 8.66 -17.62 -16.86
CA PRO A 4 9.14 -18.06 -18.16
C PRO A 4 8.25 -19.20 -18.68
N ASN A 5 7.72 -19.04 -19.88
CA ASN A 5 6.86 -20.02 -20.50
C ASN A 5 7.66 -21.18 -21.07
N HIS A 6 8.91 -20.93 -21.45
CA HIS A 6 9.78 -21.90 -22.14
C HIS A 6 11.19 -21.86 -21.53
N THR A 7 11.55 -22.90 -20.77
CA THR A 7 12.83 -22.96 -20.02
C THR A 7 13.69 -24.11 -20.53
N ALA A 8 14.96 -23.85 -20.84
CA ALA A 8 15.98 -24.85 -21.15
C ALA A 8 16.88 -25.11 -19.93
N ILE A 9 17.12 -26.38 -19.61
CA ILE A 9 17.99 -26.80 -18.51
C ILE A 9 19.15 -27.62 -19.09
N ILE A 10 20.39 -27.17 -18.86
CA ILE A 10 21.60 -27.84 -19.37
C ILE A 10 22.33 -28.50 -18.21
N CYS A 11 22.70 -29.79 -18.37
CA CYS A 11 23.58 -30.51 -17.46
C CYS A 11 24.72 -31.24 -18.18
N VAL A 12 25.86 -31.35 -17.49
CA VAL A 12 27.09 -31.94 -18.04
C VAL A 12 27.55 -33.19 -17.27
N SER A 13 26.76 -33.68 -16.30
CA SER A 13 27.06 -34.83 -15.45
C SER A 13 25.80 -35.56 -15.04
N ALA A 14 25.93 -36.85 -14.68
CA ALA A 14 24.81 -37.66 -14.18
C ALA A 14 24.18 -37.06 -12.90
N ALA A 15 24.99 -36.53 -11.97
CA ALA A 15 24.47 -35.82 -10.79
C ALA A 15 23.72 -34.55 -11.19
N GLY A 16 24.21 -33.79 -12.19
CA GLY A 16 23.53 -32.64 -12.76
C GLY A 16 22.21 -33.01 -13.42
N LEU A 17 22.09 -34.17 -14.05
CA LEU A 17 20.83 -34.62 -14.64
C LEU A 17 19.77 -34.93 -13.58
N ALA A 18 20.15 -35.48 -12.43
CA ALA A 18 19.22 -35.67 -11.32
C ALA A 18 18.69 -34.31 -10.79
N LEU A 19 19.58 -33.31 -10.62
CA LEU A 19 19.17 -31.95 -10.27
C LEU A 19 18.29 -31.32 -11.36
N ALA A 20 18.60 -31.50 -12.65
CA ALA A 20 17.80 -30.98 -13.75
C ALA A 20 16.36 -31.47 -13.70
N ARG A 21 16.14 -32.75 -13.42
CA ARG A 21 14.81 -33.36 -13.28
C ARG A 21 14.06 -32.81 -12.07
N THR A 22 14.73 -32.65 -10.92
CA THR A 22 14.14 -32.01 -9.74
C THR A 22 13.72 -30.56 -10.03
N ILE A 23 14.59 -29.79 -10.66
CA ILE A 23 14.28 -28.39 -11.05
C ILE A 23 13.11 -28.37 -12.04
N ALA A 24 13.13 -29.23 -13.06
CA ALA A 24 12.07 -29.28 -14.07
C ALA A 24 10.70 -29.63 -13.48
N SER A 25 10.63 -30.46 -12.44
CA SER A 25 9.35 -30.81 -11.79
C SER A 25 8.71 -29.65 -11.06
N GLU A 26 9.49 -28.68 -10.59
CA GLU A 26 9.02 -27.52 -9.80
C GLU A 26 8.76 -26.27 -10.68
N LEU A 27 9.30 -26.22 -11.89
CA LEU A 27 9.06 -25.11 -12.80
C LEU A 27 7.70 -25.26 -13.50
N SER A 28 7.05 -24.12 -13.76
CA SER A 28 5.85 -24.04 -14.60
C SER A 28 6.22 -23.78 -16.07
N GLY A 29 5.31 -24.08 -17.01
CA GLY A 29 5.53 -23.87 -18.44
C GLY A 29 6.22 -25.07 -19.12
N GLU A 30 6.63 -24.89 -20.38
CA GLU A 30 7.36 -25.89 -21.16
C GLU A 30 8.82 -25.94 -20.74
N LYS A 31 9.37 -27.15 -20.65
CA LYS A 31 10.75 -27.38 -20.17
C LYS A 31 11.43 -28.40 -21.08
N GLU A 32 12.68 -28.10 -21.44
CA GLU A 32 13.54 -29.00 -22.17
C GLU A 32 14.84 -29.23 -21.40
N ILE A 33 15.22 -30.47 -21.18
CA ILE A 33 16.47 -30.86 -20.51
C ILE A 33 17.49 -31.31 -21.57
N PHE A 34 18.65 -30.66 -21.56
CA PHE A 34 19.78 -30.98 -22.43
C PHE A 34 20.93 -31.59 -21.63
N ALA A 35 21.27 -32.83 -21.95
CA ALA A 35 22.45 -33.50 -21.40
C ALA A 35 23.60 -33.39 -22.41
N VAL A 36 24.72 -32.83 -21.97
CA VAL A 36 25.85 -32.52 -22.85
C VAL A 36 27.07 -33.39 -22.55
N GLY A 37 27.60 -34.04 -23.59
CA GLY A 37 28.85 -34.81 -23.55
C GLY A 37 28.71 -36.28 -23.88
N ALA A 38 29.83 -36.93 -24.20
CA ALA A 38 29.92 -38.29 -24.64
C ALA A 38 29.48 -39.36 -23.60
N ASN A 39 29.29 -38.95 -22.36
CA ASN A 39 28.90 -39.86 -21.26
C ASN A 39 27.38 -40.09 -21.21
N PHE A 40 26.58 -39.41 -22.04
CA PHE A 40 25.14 -39.59 -22.13
C PHE A 40 24.80 -40.30 -23.44
N THR A 41 24.82 -41.65 -23.40
CA THR A 41 24.50 -42.49 -24.55
C THR A 41 23.04 -42.93 -24.64
N ASP A 42 22.32 -42.87 -23.52
CA ASP A 42 20.93 -43.30 -23.41
C ASP A 42 20.04 -42.07 -23.15
N CYS A 43 19.61 -41.41 -24.24
CA CYS A 43 18.61 -40.33 -24.19
C CYS A 43 17.23 -40.91 -23.91
N THR A 44 16.53 -40.38 -22.91
CA THR A 44 15.15 -40.75 -22.56
C THR A 44 14.20 -39.73 -23.25
N GLU A 45 12.90 -40.04 -23.30
CA GLU A 45 11.91 -39.13 -23.91
C GLU A 45 11.89 -37.73 -23.31
N ASP A 46 12.35 -37.60 -22.05
CA ASP A 46 12.40 -36.35 -21.28
C ASP A 46 13.75 -35.59 -21.39
N VAL A 47 14.77 -36.14 -22.08
CA VAL A 47 16.13 -35.56 -22.12
C VAL A 47 16.71 -35.63 -23.53
N SER A 48 17.10 -34.52 -24.07
CA SER A 48 17.80 -34.38 -25.34
C SER A 48 19.31 -34.42 -25.14
N CYS A 49 19.98 -35.37 -25.79
CA CYS A 49 21.44 -35.44 -25.78
C CYS A 49 22.03 -34.57 -26.87
N VAL A 50 22.96 -33.71 -26.51
CA VAL A 50 23.64 -32.80 -27.42
C VAL A 50 25.16 -32.94 -27.33
N SER A 51 25.85 -32.80 -28.45
CA SER A 51 27.30 -32.96 -28.56
C SER A 51 28.05 -31.77 -27.96
N SER A 52 27.50 -30.58 -28.12
CA SER A 52 28.18 -29.32 -27.80
C SER A 52 27.22 -28.26 -27.26
N ILE A 53 27.60 -27.62 -26.11
CA ILE A 53 26.89 -26.45 -25.60
C ILE A 53 26.97 -25.28 -26.61
N ALA A 54 28.10 -25.13 -27.30
CA ALA A 54 28.30 -24.03 -28.25
C ALA A 54 27.34 -24.12 -29.43
N GLU A 55 27.11 -25.32 -29.97
CA GLU A 55 26.15 -25.54 -31.05
C GLU A 55 24.71 -25.28 -30.57
N LEU A 56 24.37 -25.80 -29.39
CA LEU A 56 23.04 -25.57 -28.78
C LEU A 56 22.77 -24.07 -28.57
N MET A 57 23.76 -23.32 -28.06
CA MET A 57 23.61 -21.89 -27.85
C MET A 57 23.48 -21.12 -29.18
N ALA A 58 24.27 -21.47 -30.19
CA ALA A 58 24.22 -20.82 -31.49
C ALA A 58 22.83 -20.94 -32.15
N GLU A 59 22.17 -22.07 -31.98
CA GLU A 59 20.87 -22.35 -32.61
C GLU A 59 19.67 -21.88 -31.77
N SER A 60 19.83 -21.78 -30.45
CA SER A 60 18.67 -21.75 -29.56
C SER A 60 18.69 -20.66 -28.47
N PHE A 61 19.78 -19.88 -28.29
CA PHE A 61 19.88 -18.94 -27.16
C PHE A 61 18.68 -18.00 -27.04
N ALA A 62 18.23 -17.42 -28.15
CA ALA A 62 17.08 -16.52 -28.19
C ALA A 62 15.71 -17.21 -28.26
N ARG A 63 15.67 -18.55 -28.35
CA ARG A 63 14.43 -19.31 -28.47
C ARG A 63 13.72 -19.50 -27.12
N TYR A 64 14.49 -19.56 -26.03
CA TYR A 64 13.98 -19.80 -24.68
C TYR A 64 13.87 -18.50 -23.88
N ASP A 65 12.87 -18.42 -23.02
CA ASP A 65 12.72 -17.32 -22.09
C ASP A 65 13.74 -17.40 -20.94
N ALA A 66 14.15 -18.63 -20.59
CA ALA A 66 15.12 -18.87 -19.52
C ALA A 66 16.07 -20.04 -19.79
N TRP A 67 17.30 -19.91 -19.31
CA TRP A 67 18.33 -20.94 -19.33
C TRP A 67 18.81 -21.24 -17.91
N VAL A 68 18.84 -22.54 -17.57
CA VAL A 68 19.39 -23.03 -16.30
C VAL A 68 20.61 -23.91 -16.60
N PHE A 69 21.80 -23.44 -16.22
CA PHE A 69 23.04 -24.19 -16.37
C PHE A 69 23.39 -24.90 -15.09
N ILE A 70 23.53 -26.23 -15.11
CA ILE A 70 23.97 -27.04 -13.98
C ILE A 70 25.43 -27.44 -14.18
N GLY A 71 26.34 -26.76 -13.48
CA GLY A 71 27.76 -26.96 -13.60
C GLY A 71 28.57 -25.73 -13.21
N ALA A 72 29.84 -25.68 -13.64
CA ALA A 72 30.74 -24.58 -13.32
C ALA A 72 30.31 -23.28 -14.00
N MET A 73 30.20 -22.17 -13.23
CA MET A 73 29.80 -20.86 -13.73
C MET A 73 30.66 -20.37 -14.92
N GLY A 74 31.96 -20.68 -14.92
CA GLY A 74 32.84 -20.30 -16.03
C GLY A 74 32.47 -20.96 -17.38
N ILE A 75 31.83 -22.14 -17.36
CA ILE A 75 31.27 -22.77 -18.55
C ILE A 75 30.03 -22.00 -18.99
N CYS A 76 29.10 -21.74 -18.08
CA CYS A 76 27.90 -20.95 -18.35
C CYS A 76 28.26 -19.61 -19.03
N ILE A 77 29.13 -18.81 -18.39
CA ILE A 77 29.50 -17.47 -18.91
C ILE A 77 30.12 -17.57 -20.30
N ARG A 78 31.08 -18.46 -20.53
CA ARG A 78 31.71 -18.61 -21.86
C ARG A 78 30.74 -19.07 -22.93
N SER A 79 29.75 -19.88 -22.56
CA SER A 79 28.77 -20.39 -23.51
C SER A 79 27.79 -19.30 -23.97
N ILE A 80 27.41 -18.38 -23.11
CA ILE A 80 26.43 -17.34 -23.44
C ILE A 80 27.09 -16.05 -23.99
N ALA A 81 28.35 -15.77 -23.63
CA ALA A 81 29.03 -14.51 -23.94
C ALA A 81 28.93 -14.05 -25.42
N PRO A 82 29.01 -14.94 -26.44
CA PRO A 82 28.86 -14.53 -27.85
C PRO A 82 27.47 -14.04 -28.23
N TYR A 83 26.45 -14.34 -27.43
CA TYR A 83 25.03 -14.13 -27.75
C TYR A 83 24.37 -13.07 -26.87
N VAL A 84 25.06 -12.59 -25.82
CA VAL A 84 24.57 -11.52 -24.94
C VAL A 84 24.60 -10.19 -25.70
N ALA A 85 23.46 -9.53 -25.80
CA ALA A 85 23.28 -8.29 -26.55
C ALA A 85 22.67 -7.17 -25.73
N ASP A 86 21.49 -7.38 -25.09
CA ASP A 86 20.73 -6.34 -24.41
C ASP A 86 19.88 -6.92 -23.28
N LYS A 87 19.97 -6.27 -22.12
CA LYS A 87 19.23 -6.67 -20.90
C LYS A 87 17.70 -6.74 -21.04
N HIS A 88 17.12 -6.15 -22.09
CA HIS A 88 15.68 -6.16 -22.34
C HIS A 88 15.23 -7.31 -23.26
N HIS A 89 16.17 -7.91 -23.99
CA HIS A 89 15.88 -8.97 -24.97
C HIS A 89 16.55 -10.30 -24.61
N ASP A 90 17.65 -10.26 -23.85
CA ASP A 90 18.37 -11.47 -23.47
C ASP A 90 17.55 -12.31 -22.48
N PRO A 91 17.52 -13.64 -22.63
CA PRO A 91 16.81 -14.55 -21.72
C PRO A 91 17.35 -14.49 -20.30
N ALA A 92 16.53 -14.91 -19.33
CA ALA A 92 16.99 -15.15 -17.97
C ALA A 92 18.06 -16.26 -17.95
N VAL A 93 19.19 -16.04 -17.30
CA VAL A 93 20.21 -17.09 -17.13
C VAL A 93 20.52 -17.30 -15.65
N VAL A 94 20.38 -18.56 -15.22
CA VAL A 94 20.67 -19.01 -13.88
C VAL A 94 21.71 -20.12 -13.93
N ASN A 95 22.73 -20.05 -13.07
CA ASN A 95 23.70 -21.11 -12.90
C ASN A 95 23.51 -21.82 -11.56
N VAL A 96 23.41 -23.15 -11.60
CA VAL A 96 23.38 -24.03 -10.42
C VAL A 96 24.74 -24.73 -10.37
N ASP A 97 25.43 -24.68 -9.25
CA ASP A 97 26.68 -25.40 -9.12
C ASP A 97 26.45 -26.93 -9.16
N SER A 98 27.48 -27.70 -9.46
CA SER A 98 27.35 -29.17 -9.65
C SER A 98 26.84 -29.95 -8.42
N THR A 99 26.88 -29.34 -7.24
CA THR A 99 26.38 -29.92 -6.00
C THR A 99 24.96 -29.47 -5.65
N GLY A 100 24.41 -28.48 -6.35
CA GLY A 100 23.12 -27.87 -6.05
C GLY A 100 23.12 -26.92 -4.85
N ARG A 101 24.30 -26.60 -4.30
CA ARG A 101 24.42 -25.77 -3.11
C ARG A 101 24.17 -24.28 -3.41
N TYR A 102 24.70 -23.78 -4.51
CA TYR A 102 24.55 -22.39 -4.90
C TYR A 102 23.79 -22.24 -6.19
N VAL A 103 22.76 -21.38 -6.17
CA VAL A 103 21.97 -21.01 -7.35
C VAL A 103 22.19 -19.54 -7.61
N VAL A 104 22.81 -19.21 -8.74
CA VAL A 104 23.33 -17.87 -9.04
C VAL A 104 22.56 -17.24 -10.20
N SER A 105 22.05 -16.01 -10.00
CA SER A 105 21.49 -15.18 -11.07
C SER A 105 22.64 -14.60 -11.90
N VAL A 106 22.71 -14.97 -13.20
CA VAL A 106 23.86 -14.64 -14.07
C VAL A 106 23.52 -13.49 -15.03
N LEU A 107 22.35 -13.55 -15.69
CA LEU A 107 21.93 -12.58 -16.71
C LEU A 107 20.45 -12.27 -16.61
N SER A 108 20.05 -11.05 -16.98
CA SER A 108 18.66 -10.56 -17.03
C SER A 108 17.91 -10.73 -15.70
N GLY A 109 18.57 -10.31 -14.59
CA GLY A 109 18.10 -10.50 -13.22
C GLY A 109 16.70 -9.97 -12.95
N HIS A 110 16.40 -8.73 -13.33
CA HIS A 110 15.11 -8.08 -13.10
C HIS A 110 14.13 -8.29 -14.26
N VAL A 111 14.42 -7.73 -15.42
CA VAL A 111 13.51 -7.71 -16.58
C VAL A 111 13.27 -9.12 -17.11
N GLY A 112 14.31 -9.92 -17.23
CA GLY A 112 14.20 -11.32 -17.67
C GLY A 112 13.74 -12.29 -16.58
N GLY A 113 13.71 -11.88 -15.28
CA GLY A 113 13.22 -12.69 -14.17
C GLY A 113 14.22 -13.69 -13.58
N ALA A 114 15.53 -13.60 -13.92
CA ALA A 114 16.52 -14.54 -13.41
C ALA A 114 16.65 -14.52 -11.88
N ASN A 115 16.41 -13.38 -11.21
CA ASN A 115 16.46 -13.29 -9.74
C ASN A 115 15.34 -14.12 -9.07
N ASP A 116 14.13 -14.04 -9.59
CA ASP A 116 12.99 -14.80 -9.06
C ASP A 116 13.14 -16.31 -9.39
N LEU A 117 13.60 -16.63 -10.59
CA LEU A 117 13.91 -18.00 -10.99
C LEU A 117 15.02 -18.60 -10.10
N THR A 118 16.05 -17.81 -9.75
CA THR A 118 17.12 -18.22 -8.82
C THR A 118 16.55 -18.58 -7.44
N ARG A 119 15.66 -17.76 -6.88
CA ARG A 119 15.01 -18.03 -5.58
C ARG A 119 14.12 -19.27 -5.63
N LEU A 120 13.36 -19.41 -6.71
CA LEU A 120 12.48 -20.57 -6.92
C LEU A 120 13.27 -21.86 -7.00
N ILE A 121 14.32 -21.91 -7.84
CA ILE A 121 15.19 -23.09 -7.99
C ILE A 121 15.90 -23.40 -6.67
N ALA A 122 16.46 -22.41 -5.99
CA ALA A 122 17.13 -22.60 -4.72
C ALA A 122 16.20 -23.22 -3.67
N SER A 123 14.95 -22.73 -3.58
CA SER A 123 13.93 -23.30 -2.70
C SER A 123 13.60 -24.76 -3.05
N ALA A 124 13.51 -25.08 -4.35
CA ALA A 124 13.18 -26.43 -4.84
C ALA A 124 14.23 -27.49 -4.51
N ILE A 125 15.52 -27.11 -4.58
CA ILE A 125 16.64 -28.04 -4.36
C ILE A 125 17.31 -27.90 -2.98
N GLY A 126 16.81 -26.99 -2.11
CA GLY A 126 17.42 -26.70 -0.81
C GLY A 126 18.77 -25.98 -0.90
N GLY A 127 19.01 -25.25 -1.98
CA GLY A 127 20.22 -24.50 -2.24
C GLY A 127 20.19 -23.06 -1.70
N GLU A 128 21.32 -22.36 -1.76
CA GLU A 128 21.47 -20.96 -1.37
C GLU A 128 21.36 -20.06 -2.60
N PRO A 129 20.39 -19.12 -2.66
CA PRO A 129 20.24 -18.21 -3.79
C PRO A 129 21.27 -17.09 -3.72
N VAL A 130 22.02 -16.88 -4.79
CA VAL A 130 23.01 -15.81 -4.94
C VAL A 130 22.49 -14.77 -5.95
N VAL A 131 21.91 -13.71 -5.43
CA VAL A 131 21.45 -12.55 -6.21
C VAL A 131 22.33 -11.36 -5.89
N THR A 132 22.97 -10.77 -6.91
CA THR A 132 23.99 -9.73 -6.75
C THR A 132 23.52 -8.33 -7.07
N THR A 133 22.29 -8.17 -7.57
CA THR A 133 21.72 -6.86 -7.88
C THR A 133 21.55 -6.01 -6.62
N GLN A 134 21.98 -4.76 -6.69
CA GLN A 134 22.06 -3.89 -5.51
C GLN A 134 20.69 -3.59 -4.92
N SER A 135 19.66 -3.41 -5.77
CA SER A 135 18.28 -3.19 -5.34
C SER A 135 17.71 -4.37 -4.53
N ASP A 136 18.00 -5.62 -4.91
CA ASP A 136 17.58 -6.81 -4.18
C ASP A 136 18.27 -6.95 -2.80
N ARG A 137 19.51 -6.48 -2.67
CA ARG A 137 20.28 -6.54 -1.41
C ARG A 137 19.93 -5.41 -0.44
N THR A 138 19.50 -4.26 -0.96
CA THR A 138 19.22 -3.06 -0.16
C THR A 138 17.73 -2.89 0.15
N GLY A 139 16.84 -3.74 -0.37
CA GLY A 139 15.39 -3.62 -0.23
C GLY A 139 14.80 -2.43 -0.99
N LEU A 140 15.56 -1.85 -1.93
CA LEU A 140 15.10 -0.75 -2.77
C LEU A 140 14.25 -1.28 -3.94
N TRP A 141 13.37 -0.41 -4.45
CA TRP A 141 12.56 -0.74 -5.61
C TRP A 141 13.41 -0.92 -6.87
N ALA A 142 13.11 -1.95 -7.64
CA ALA A 142 13.66 -2.12 -8.98
C ALA A 142 12.86 -1.25 -9.97
N LEU A 143 13.29 0.00 -10.17
CA LEU A 143 12.55 1.02 -10.92
C LEU A 143 12.24 0.61 -12.36
N ASP A 144 13.07 -0.21 -12.98
CA ASP A 144 12.90 -0.72 -14.34
C ASP A 144 11.81 -1.80 -14.45
N THR A 145 11.46 -2.48 -13.36
CA THR A 145 10.43 -3.53 -13.37
C THR A 145 9.08 -3.10 -12.81
N LEU A 146 8.98 -1.95 -12.14
CA LEU A 146 7.71 -1.46 -11.60
C LEU A 146 6.62 -1.39 -12.68
N ALA A 147 6.97 -0.88 -13.86
CA ALA A 147 6.02 -0.74 -14.95
C ALA A 147 5.44 -2.10 -15.37
N SER A 148 6.29 -3.10 -15.63
CA SER A 148 5.85 -4.45 -15.99
C SER A 148 5.11 -5.16 -14.87
N THR A 149 5.54 -4.98 -13.62
CA THR A 149 4.93 -5.60 -12.44
C THR A 149 3.47 -5.17 -12.23
N TYR A 150 3.18 -3.89 -12.46
CA TYR A 150 1.85 -3.33 -12.22
C TYR A 150 1.05 -3.03 -13.50
N GLY A 151 1.58 -3.40 -14.67
CA GLY A 151 0.93 -3.13 -15.96
C GLY A 151 0.92 -1.66 -16.34
N TRP A 152 1.89 -0.88 -15.86
CA TRP A 152 2.07 0.53 -16.20
C TRP A 152 2.93 0.73 -17.43
N LYS A 153 2.92 1.92 -18.01
CA LYS A 153 3.95 2.39 -18.94
C LYS A 153 4.91 3.32 -18.20
N ALA A 154 6.20 3.25 -18.51
CA ALA A 154 7.21 4.12 -17.90
C ALA A 154 7.88 4.98 -18.97
N VAL A 155 8.08 6.25 -18.66
CA VAL A 155 8.79 7.21 -19.52
C VAL A 155 9.77 8.01 -18.66
N SER A 156 11.03 8.05 -19.08
CA SER A 156 12.06 8.89 -18.47
C SER A 156 12.30 10.14 -19.32
N ASN A 157 12.44 11.30 -18.67
CA ASN A 157 12.79 12.55 -19.35
C ASN A 157 14.29 12.65 -19.69
N THR A 158 15.11 11.69 -19.24
CA THR A 158 16.54 11.62 -19.56
C THR A 158 16.86 10.81 -20.82
N GLY A 159 15.83 10.27 -21.50
CA GLY A 159 15.97 9.43 -22.69
C GLY A 159 16.21 7.95 -22.38
N ASP A 160 16.75 7.61 -21.21
CA ASP A 160 16.90 6.24 -20.70
C ASP A 160 16.57 6.14 -19.22
N MET A 161 16.51 4.91 -18.70
CA MET A 161 16.25 4.64 -17.28
C MET A 161 17.53 4.56 -16.42
N ASN A 162 18.73 4.49 -17.02
CA ASN A 162 19.96 4.16 -16.31
C ASN A 162 20.35 5.28 -15.35
N ARG A 163 20.28 6.54 -15.79
CA ARG A 163 20.60 7.70 -14.95
C ARG A 163 19.68 7.82 -13.73
N PRO A 164 18.36 7.82 -13.86
CA PRO A 164 17.45 7.80 -12.71
C PRO A 164 17.66 6.61 -11.77
N ILE A 165 17.87 5.40 -12.31
CA ILE A 165 18.14 4.21 -11.50
C ILE A 165 19.43 4.36 -10.70
N SER A 166 20.49 4.85 -11.33
CA SER A 166 21.79 5.08 -10.66
C SER A 166 21.66 6.08 -9.51
N LEU A 167 20.93 7.18 -9.70
CA LEU A 167 20.64 8.16 -8.65
C LEU A 167 19.87 7.53 -7.49
N PHE A 168 18.80 6.78 -7.80
CA PHE A 168 17.96 6.14 -6.79
C PHE A 168 18.74 5.13 -5.93
N VAL A 169 19.47 4.24 -6.59
CA VAL A 169 20.29 3.21 -5.92
C VAL A 169 21.45 3.84 -5.14
N GLY A 170 21.97 4.98 -5.60
CA GLY A 170 22.98 5.78 -4.91
C GLY A 170 22.45 6.55 -3.69
N GLY A 171 21.15 6.48 -3.38
CA GLY A 171 20.54 7.16 -2.24
C GLY A 171 20.30 8.66 -2.44
N ALA A 172 20.18 9.12 -3.69
CA ALA A 172 19.85 10.51 -4.02
C ALA A 172 18.51 10.93 -3.40
N ARG A 173 18.41 12.19 -2.98
CA ARG A 173 17.15 12.74 -2.44
C ARG A 173 16.05 12.63 -3.49
N THR A 174 15.09 11.74 -3.24
CA THR A 174 14.07 11.38 -4.21
C THR A 174 12.68 11.83 -3.75
N ALA A 175 11.94 12.53 -4.62
CA ALA A 175 10.52 12.76 -4.44
C ALA A 175 9.72 11.65 -5.12
N LEU A 176 8.79 11.01 -4.41
CA LEU A 176 7.78 10.12 -4.97
C LEU A 176 6.43 10.84 -4.99
N VAL A 177 5.85 10.99 -6.16
CA VAL A 177 4.52 11.59 -6.32
C VAL A 177 3.52 10.53 -6.75
N LEU A 178 2.47 10.34 -5.97
CA LEU A 178 1.39 9.39 -6.25
C LEU A 178 0.09 10.16 -6.48
N GLU A 179 -0.30 10.42 -7.72
CA GLU A 179 -1.54 11.13 -8.08
C GLU A 179 -2.71 10.19 -8.40
N THR A 180 -2.43 8.91 -8.62
CA THR A 180 -3.42 7.87 -8.82
C THR A 180 -3.47 6.91 -7.63
N SER A 181 -4.49 6.05 -7.60
CA SER A 181 -4.67 5.00 -6.59
C SER A 181 -4.69 3.64 -7.26
N GLY A 182 -4.08 2.64 -6.61
CA GLY A 182 -4.08 1.26 -7.07
C GLY A 182 -3.07 0.41 -6.31
N ARG A 183 -2.98 -0.86 -6.67
CA ARG A 183 -2.10 -1.84 -5.96
C ARG A 183 -0.62 -1.45 -5.99
N GLY A 184 -0.16 -0.86 -7.07
CA GLY A 184 1.25 -0.45 -7.20
C GLY A 184 1.55 0.78 -6.35
N GLU A 185 0.65 1.76 -6.33
CA GLU A 185 0.76 2.94 -5.49
C GLU A 185 0.72 2.58 -4.01
N ASP A 186 -0.16 1.66 -3.60
CA ASP A 186 -0.21 1.14 -2.23
C ASP A 186 1.10 0.44 -1.83
N PHE A 187 1.71 -0.32 -2.74
CA PHE A 187 3.02 -0.94 -2.51
C PHE A 187 4.11 0.11 -2.31
N LEU A 188 4.21 1.09 -3.21
CA LEU A 188 5.21 2.16 -3.13
C LEU A 188 5.07 3.00 -1.86
N GLU A 189 3.83 3.27 -1.45
CA GLU A 189 3.54 4.02 -0.23
C GLU A 189 3.99 3.27 1.03
N ARG A 190 3.68 1.96 1.12
CA ARG A 190 4.01 1.13 2.29
C ARG A 190 5.50 0.78 2.39
N SER A 191 6.17 0.63 1.26
CA SER A 191 7.58 0.22 1.18
C SER A 191 8.55 1.38 0.91
N CYS A 192 8.12 2.62 1.18
CA CYS A 192 8.87 3.84 0.87
C CYS A 192 10.25 3.85 1.55
N PRO A 193 11.38 3.86 0.78
CA PRO A 193 12.72 3.89 1.33
C PRO A 193 13.02 5.20 2.09
N PRO A 194 13.97 5.20 3.04
CA PRO A 194 14.26 6.37 3.88
C PRO A 194 14.72 7.64 3.14
N HIS A 195 15.36 7.50 1.96
CA HIS A 195 15.79 8.63 1.12
C HIS A 195 14.72 9.15 0.18
N VAL A 196 13.50 8.56 0.23
CA VAL A 196 12.36 8.94 -0.59
C VAL A 196 11.33 9.68 0.24
N ARG A 197 10.91 10.85 -0.23
CA ARG A 197 9.84 11.65 0.38
C ARG A 197 8.58 11.58 -0.47
N LEU A 198 7.46 11.21 0.15
CA LEU A 198 6.19 10.99 -0.52
C LEU A 198 5.37 12.28 -0.64
N PHE A 199 4.76 12.47 -1.83
CA PHE A 199 3.83 13.53 -2.17
C PHE A 199 2.60 12.95 -2.88
N TYR A 200 1.50 13.69 -2.84
CA TYR A 200 0.24 13.30 -3.49
C TYR A 200 -0.20 14.27 -4.60
N SER A 201 0.63 15.24 -4.90
CA SER A 201 0.48 16.21 -5.98
C SER A 201 1.85 16.65 -6.42
N PHE A 202 2.06 16.74 -7.72
CA PHE A 202 3.33 17.19 -8.30
C PHE A 202 3.64 18.66 -7.93
N GLU A 203 2.62 19.49 -7.82
CA GLU A 203 2.73 20.90 -7.45
C GLU A 203 3.23 21.11 -6.00
N ALA A 204 3.13 20.09 -5.16
CA ALA A 204 3.62 20.14 -3.78
C ALA A 204 5.14 19.88 -3.67
N VAL A 205 5.81 19.49 -4.77
CA VAL A 205 7.24 19.19 -4.79
C VAL A 205 8.05 20.48 -5.02
N ASP A 206 8.81 20.90 -4.01
CA ASP A 206 9.86 21.87 -4.25
C ASP A 206 11.06 21.16 -4.90
N GLN A 207 11.21 21.32 -6.20
CA GLN A 207 12.24 20.64 -6.97
C GLN A 207 13.67 20.97 -6.51
N ALA A 208 13.89 22.09 -5.81
CA ALA A 208 15.22 22.46 -5.30
C ALA A 208 15.69 21.52 -4.15
N GLU A 209 14.77 20.83 -3.49
CA GLU A 209 15.09 19.91 -2.40
C GLU A 209 15.50 18.51 -2.87
N PHE A 210 15.35 18.18 -4.15
CA PHE A 210 15.50 16.82 -4.68
C PHE A 210 16.52 16.73 -5.82
N ASP A 211 16.93 15.51 -6.09
CA ASP A 211 17.87 15.16 -7.17
C ASP A 211 17.18 14.24 -8.21
N LEU A 212 16.08 13.60 -7.82
CA LEU A 212 15.28 12.68 -8.64
C LEU A 212 13.80 12.80 -8.29
N ILE A 213 12.94 12.69 -9.30
CA ILE A 213 11.49 12.62 -9.11
C ILE A 213 10.94 11.33 -9.73
N LEU A 214 10.17 10.58 -8.95
CA LEU A 214 9.37 9.43 -9.40
C LEU A 214 7.91 9.83 -9.33
N VAL A 215 7.17 9.67 -10.42
CA VAL A 215 5.76 10.06 -10.49
C VAL A 215 4.90 8.89 -10.95
N VAL A 216 3.80 8.64 -10.27
CA VAL A 216 2.72 7.75 -10.72
C VAL A 216 1.48 8.60 -10.96
N SER A 217 1.11 8.84 -12.21
CA SER A 217 0.07 9.79 -12.59
C SER A 217 -0.54 9.47 -13.96
N ALA A 218 -1.76 9.95 -14.21
CA ALA A 218 -2.36 9.98 -15.54
C ALA A 218 -2.04 11.29 -16.30
N ARG A 219 -1.35 12.24 -15.66
CA ARG A 219 -1.06 13.58 -16.20
C ARG A 219 0.26 13.59 -16.98
N HIS A 220 0.33 14.45 -17.99
CA HIS A 220 1.58 14.77 -18.66
C HIS A 220 2.30 15.86 -17.86
N LEU A 221 3.41 15.50 -17.23
CA LEU A 221 4.17 16.36 -16.33
C LEU A 221 5.59 16.58 -16.86
N GLU A 222 6.13 17.76 -16.62
CA GLU A 222 7.48 18.13 -17.02
C GLU A 222 8.33 18.53 -15.82
N SER A 223 9.61 18.18 -15.83
CA SER A 223 10.57 18.51 -14.78
C SER A 223 11.94 18.84 -15.38
N ARG A 224 12.67 19.73 -14.70
CA ARG A 224 14.08 19.99 -14.99
C ARG A 224 15.01 18.96 -14.36
N LEU A 225 14.55 18.27 -13.32
CA LEU A 225 15.27 17.18 -12.69
C LEU A 225 15.09 15.89 -13.47
N PRO A 226 16.01 14.92 -13.35
CA PRO A 226 15.76 13.55 -13.78
C PRO A 226 14.44 13.06 -13.20
N MET A 227 13.57 12.53 -14.07
CA MET A 227 12.23 12.10 -13.68
C MET A 227 11.83 10.83 -14.43
N ILE A 228 11.21 9.90 -13.69
CA ILE A 228 10.49 8.77 -14.26
C ILE A 228 9.01 8.97 -14.00
N CYS A 229 8.21 9.00 -15.08
CA CYS A 229 6.76 8.95 -15.00
C CYS A 229 6.29 7.53 -15.27
N TYR A 230 5.55 6.96 -14.32
CA TYR A 230 4.80 5.73 -14.46
C TYR A 230 3.34 6.08 -14.74
N TYR A 231 2.79 5.50 -15.78
CA TYR A 231 1.44 5.76 -16.27
C TYR A 231 0.57 4.51 -16.06
N PRO A 232 -0.22 4.44 -14.97
CA PRO A 232 -1.24 3.39 -14.82
C PRO A 232 -2.30 3.50 -15.92
N PRO A 233 -2.87 2.38 -16.42
CA PRO A 233 -3.87 2.38 -17.50
C PRO A 233 -5.26 2.79 -17.00
N VAL A 234 -5.36 3.99 -16.42
CA VAL A 234 -6.55 4.50 -15.70
C VAL A 234 -7.43 5.42 -16.54
N LEU A 235 -6.98 5.80 -17.74
CA LEU A 235 -7.76 6.63 -18.64
C LEU A 235 -8.51 5.78 -19.65
N THR A 236 -9.75 6.19 -19.92
CA THR A 236 -10.60 5.63 -20.98
C THR A 236 -10.92 6.71 -21.99
N ILE A 237 -10.61 6.45 -23.25
CA ILE A 237 -10.98 7.34 -24.35
C ILE A 237 -12.29 6.87 -24.99
N GLY A 238 -13.29 7.74 -25.00
CA GLY A 238 -14.52 7.56 -25.76
C GLY A 238 -14.44 8.26 -27.10
N VAL A 239 -14.85 7.58 -28.16
CA VAL A 239 -14.70 8.07 -29.54
C VAL A 239 -16.03 8.03 -30.27
N GLY A 240 -16.34 9.12 -30.98
CA GLY A 240 -17.41 9.21 -31.96
C GLY A 240 -16.88 9.78 -33.26
N CYS A 241 -17.38 9.35 -34.41
CA CYS A 241 -16.95 9.87 -35.71
C CYS A 241 -18.08 9.82 -36.75
N ARG A 242 -17.88 10.52 -37.86
CA ARG A 242 -18.73 10.36 -39.05
C ARG A 242 -18.52 8.95 -39.63
N ARG A 243 -19.52 8.44 -40.35
CA ARG A 243 -19.45 7.13 -41.00
C ARG A 243 -18.29 7.08 -41.99
N LEU A 244 -17.52 5.97 -41.97
CA LEU A 244 -16.32 5.75 -42.80
C LEU A 244 -15.26 6.85 -42.61
N CYS A 245 -15.05 7.27 -41.39
CA CYS A 245 -14.06 8.29 -41.06
C CYS A 245 -12.63 7.76 -41.34
N ALA A 246 -11.95 8.38 -42.29
CA ALA A 246 -10.58 8.06 -42.63
C ALA A 246 -9.64 8.35 -41.42
N PRO A 247 -8.80 7.39 -41.00
CA PRO A 247 -8.07 7.49 -39.74
C PRO A 247 -6.76 8.28 -39.81
N GLU A 248 -6.31 8.66 -41.03
CA GLU A 248 -5.00 9.25 -41.23
C GLU A 248 -4.77 10.52 -40.41
N GLY A 249 -3.73 10.50 -39.59
CA GLY A 249 -3.34 11.64 -38.76
C GLY A 249 -4.19 11.85 -37.51
N ILE A 250 -5.42 11.28 -37.40
CA ILE A 250 -6.35 11.56 -36.32
C ILE A 250 -5.81 11.06 -34.97
N ALA A 251 -5.26 9.85 -34.89
CA ALA A 251 -4.69 9.34 -33.65
C ALA A 251 -3.55 10.24 -33.14
N LYS A 252 -2.65 10.69 -34.04
CA LYS A 252 -1.58 11.63 -33.67
C LYS A 252 -2.13 12.95 -33.14
N HIS A 253 -3.15 13.48 -33.79
CA HIS A 253 -3.83 14.70 -33.34
C HIS A 253 -4.48 14.52 -31.98
N ILE A 254 -5.25 13.46 -31.75
CA ILE A 254 -5.88 13.15 -30.49
C ILE A 254 -4.82 13.06 -29.35
N PHE A 255 -3.73 12.35 -29.55
CA PHE A 255 -2.67 12.22 -28.55
C PHE A 255 -1.97 13.55 -28.25
N SER A 256 -1.76 14.38 -29.28
CA SER A 256 -1.23 15.73 -29.09
C SER A 256 -2.17 16.62 -28.27
N GLU A 257 -3.48 16.56 -28.56
CA GLU A 257 -4.47 17.32 -27.83
C GLU A 257 -4.61 16.84 -26.36
N ILE A 258 -4.57 15.53 -26.12
CA ILE A 258 -4.58 14.97 -24.76
C ILE A 258 -3.39 15.50 -23.96
N ARG A 259 -2.17 15.53 -24.56
CA ARG A 259 -0.97 16.10 -23.90
C ARG A 259 -1.13 17.60 -23.66
N ARG A 260 -1.61 18.35 -24.65
CA ARG A 260 -1.86 19.80 -24.52
C ARG A 260 -2.84 20.13 -23.39
N LEU A 261 -3.80 19.22 -23.14
CA LEU A 261 -4.78 19.33 -22.08
C LEU A 261 -4.27 18.77 -20.72
N GLY A 262 -2.98 18.42 -20.65
CA GLY A 262 -2.30 18.04 -19.41
C GLY A 262 -2.39 16.56 -19.04
N TYR A 263 -2.83 15.68 -19.93
CA TYR A 263 -2.93 14.24 -19.69
C TYR A 263 -1.97 13.43 -20.58
N ALA A 264 -1.61 12.24 -20.13
CA ALA A 264 -0.70 11.35 -20.83
C ALA A 264 -1.45 10.29 -21.64
N PRO A 265 -1.30 10.23 -22.98
CA PRO A 265 -1.86 9.13 -23.77
C PRO A 265 -1.37 7.75 -23.34
N GLU A 266 -0.20 7.68 -22.71
CA GLU A 266 0.39 6.48 -22.13
C GLU A 266 -0.46 5.87 -21.03
N ALA A 267 -1.28 6.68 -20.34
CA ALA A 267 -2.21 6.25 -19.28
C ALA A 267 -3.55 5.73 -19.83
N ILE A 268 -3.76 5.74 -21.15
CA ILE A 268 -4.99 5.20 -21.75
C ILE A 268 -4.92 3.68 -21.71
N GLY A 269 -5.87 3.08 -20.98
CA GLY A 269 -6.01 1.64 -20.83
C GLY A 269 -7.24 1.05 -21.54
N ARG A 270 -8.21 1.87 -21.99
CA ARG A 270 -9.44 1.41 -22.61
C ARG A 270 -9.87 2.37 -23.71
N ILE A 271 -10.50 1.83 -24.77
CA ILE A 271 -11.23 2.60 -25.79
C ILE A 271 -12.70 2.25 -25.67
N ALA A 272 -13.58 3.23 -25.87
CA ALA A 272 -15.01 3.01 -25.85
C ALA A 272 -15.74 3.73 -26.98
N THR A 273 -16.77 3.10 -27.51
CA THR A 273 -17.64 3.69 -28.55
C THR A 273 -19.03 3.07 -28.51
N ILE A 274 -19.91 3.53 -29.39
CA ILE A 274 -21.24 2.95 -29.61
C ILE A 274 -21.19 1.85 -30.67
N ASP A 275 -22.09 0.88 -30.61
CA ASP A 275 -22.21 -0.30 -31.50
C ASP A 275 -22.17 0.04 -33.00
N ILE A 276 -22.94 1.05 -33.41
CA ILE A 276 -22.97 1.52 -34.80
C ILE A 276 -21.63 2.11 -35.29
N LYS A 277 -20.63 2.24 -34.42
CA LYS A 277 -19.28 2.75 -34.69
C LYS A 277 -18.17 1.74 -34.40
N ALA A 278 -18.51 0.52 -34.00
CA ALA A 278 -17.55 -0.51 -33.64
C ALA A 278 -16.56 -0.86 -34.76
N GLU A 279 -17.01 -0.87 -36.01
CA GLU A 279 -16.23 -1.24 -37.20
C GLU A 279 -15.63 -0.03 -37.94
N GLU A 280 -15.70 1.17 -37.36
CA GLU A 280 -15.15 2.35 -38.02
C GLU A 280 -13.61 2.29 -38.07
N PRO A 281 -13.00 2.62 -39.23
CA PRO A 281 -11.54 2.57 -39.43
C PRO A 281 -10.77 3.38 -38.37
N LEU A 282 -11.32 4.49 -37.91
CA LEU A 282 -10.74 5.31 -36.85
C LEU A 282 -10.61 4.56 -35.54
N VAL A 283 -11.64 3.80 -35.15
CA VAL A 283 -11.64 3.04 -33.86
C VAL A 283 -10.59 1.93 -33.90
N ALA A 284 -10.52 1.18 -35.00
CA ALA A 284 -9.52 0.14 -35.24
C ALA A 284 -8.08 0.72 -35.23
N ASN A 285 -7.87 1.86 -35.91
CA ASN A 285 -6.58 2.53 -35.92
C ASN A 285 -6.12 3.01 -34.55
N LEU A 286 -7.03 3.58 -33.76
CA LEU A 286 -6.73 3.99 -32.37
C LEU A 286 -6.37 2.79 -31.48
N ALA A 287 -7.11 1.68 -31.57
CA ALA A 287 -6.82 0.46 -30.83
C ALA A 287 -5.41 -0.07 -31.17
N HIS A 288 -5.08 -0.14 -32.45
CA HIS A 288 -3.75 -0.56 -32.89
C HIS A 288 -2.64 0.38 -32.39
N ARG A 289 -2.82 1.69 -32.47
CA ARG A 289 -1.84 2.70 -32.04
C ARG A 289 -1.60 2.71 -30.53
N LEU A 290 -2.58 2.27 -29.74
CA LEU A 290 -2.48 2.14 -28.29
C LEU A 290 -1.96 0.77 -27.84
N GLY A 291 -1.55 -0.11 -28.78
CA GLY A 291 -0.97 -1.41 -28.46
C GLY A 291 -2.00 -2.52 -28.23
N GLY A 292 -3.18 -2.44 -28.87
CA GLY A 292 -4.20 -3.49 -28.79
C GLY A 292 -4.98 -3.50 -27.47
N ILE A 293 -5.15 -2.34 -26.84
CA ILE A 293 -5.93 -2.22 -25.57
C ILE A 293 -7.41 -2.58 -25.79
N PRO A 294 -8.13 -2.98 -24.72
CA PRO A 294 -9.54 -3.37 -24.80
C PRO A 294 -10.45 -2.31 -25.42
N LEU A 295 -11.29 -2.73 -26.36
CA LEU A 295 -12.36 -1.93 -26.97
C LEU A 295 -13.70 -2.31 -26.32
N HIS A 296 -14.35 -1.32 -25.72
CA HIS A 296 -15.68 -1.46 -25.11
C HIS A 296 -16.75 -0.88 -26.04
N ILE A 297 -17.74 -1.70 -26.38
CA ILE A 297 -18.83 -1.34 -27.30
C ILE A 297 -20.13 -1.31 -26.51
N TYR A 298 -20.90 -0.24 -26.62
CA TYR A 298 -22.15 -0.05 -25.91
C TYR A 298 -23.29 0.26 -26.88
N THR A 299 -24.51 -0.13 -26.55
CA THR A 299 -25.71 0.28 -27.28
C THR A 299 -26.13 1.70 -26.91
N GLY A 300 -26.99 2.32 -27.72
CA GLY A 300 -27.59 3.61 -27.37
C GLY A 300 -28.36 3.58 -26.04
N GLN A 301 -29.04 2.46 -25.74
CA GLN A 301 -29.73 2.24 -24.47
C GLN A 301 -28.78 2.19 -23.27
N ASP A 302 -27.60 1.60 -23.45
CA ASP A 302 -26.56 1.56 -22.43
C ASP A 302 -26.01 2.92 -22.10
N LEU A 303 -25.91 3.80 -23.09
CA LEU A 303 -25.32 5.13 -22.96
C LEU A 303 -26.34 6.21 -22.57
N GLN A 304 -27.63 5.97 -22.80
CA GLN A 304 -28.70 6.95 -22.51
C GLN A 304 -28.72 7.44 -21.06
N PRO A 305 -28.60 6.57 -20.02
CA PRO A 305 -28.64 7.01 -18.63
C PRO A 305 -27.35 7.70 -18.18
N VAL A 306 -26.28 7.68 -18.98
CA VAL A 306 -24.99 8.29 -18.61
C VAL A 306 -25.04 9.79 -18.85
N GLY A 307 -24.90 10.56 -17.78
CA GLY A 307 -24.83 12.02 -17.86
C GLY A 307 -23.62 12.50 -18.67
N VAL A 308 -23.83 13.43 -19.59
CA VAL A 308 -22.81 14.04 -20.43
C VAL A 308 -22.74 15.54 -20.18
N ALA A 309 -21.53 16.11 -20.26
CA ALA A 309 -21.33 17.56 -20.07
C ALA A 309 -21.83 18.37 -21.30
N ASN A 310 -21.72 17.78 -22.49
CA ASN A 310 -22.06 18.43 -23.77
C ASN A 310 -23.13 17.66 -24.54
N PRO A 311 -24.43 17.74 -24.13
CA PRO A 311 -25.51 16.99 -24.77
C PRO A 311 -25.81 17.51 -26.17
N SER A 312 -26.34 16.62 -27.04
CA SER A 312 -26.69 16.94 -28.43
C SER A 312 -27.94 16.21 -28.88
N GLU A 313 -29.03 16.93 -29.16
CA GLU A 313 -30.28 16.40 -29.72
C GLU A 313 -30.07 15.72 -31.10
N LYS A 314 -29.17 16.27 -31.91
CA LYS A 314 -28.82 15.65 -33.21
C LYS A 314 -28.20 14.27 -33.05
N VAL A 315 -27.37 14.09 -32.03
CA VAL A 315 -26.76 12.79 -31.71
C VAL A 315 -27.83 11.85 -31.14
N PHE A 316 -28.68 12.35 -30.26
CA PHE A 316 -29.76 11.57 -29.68
C PHE A 316 -30.71 10.99 -30.74
N ALA A 317 -31.12 11.79 -31.72
CA ALA A 317 -32.00 11.36 -32.80
C ALA A 317 -31.44 10.21 -33.65
N VAL A 318 -30.11 10.05 -33.71
CA VAL A 318 -29.44 9.01 -34.51
C VAL A 318 -29.01 7.81 -33.67
N THR A 319 -28.61 8.04 -32.40
CA THR A 319 -27.91 7.05 -31.59
C THR A 319 -28.68 6.62 -30.34
N GLY A 320 -29.74 7.33 -29.97
CA GLY A 320 -30.48 7.10 -28.74
C GLY A 320 -29.77 7.55 -27.46
N CYS A 321 -28.61 8.25 -27.57
CA CYS A 321 -27.91 8.83 -26.44
C CYS A 321 -27.47 10.28 -26.72
N TYR A 322 -27.33 11.12 -25.68
CA TYR A 322 -27.03 12.55 -25.85
C TYR A 322 -25.58 12.87 -26.21
N GLY A 323 -24.64 11.89 -26.11
CA GLY A 323 -23.24 12.10 -26.44
C GLY A 323 -22.41 10.83 -26.40
N VAL A 324 -22.05 10.31 -27.58
CA VAL A 324 -21.31 9.03 -27.69
C VAL A 324 -19.95 9.09 -26.97
N ALA A 325 -19.11 10.08 -27.28
CA ALA A 325 -17.75 10.13 -26.76
C ALA A 325 -17.70 10.24 -25.23
N GLU A 326 -18.47 11.16 -24.62
CA GLU A 326 -18.49 11.34 -23.18
C GLU A 326 -19.16 10.18 -22.44
N ALA A 327 -20.32 9.73 -22.95
CA ALA A 327 -21.05 8.65 -22.29
C ALA A 327 -20.27 7.33 -22.33
N SER A 328 -19.68 6.96 -23.48
CA SER A 328 -18.90 5.75 -23.60
C SER A 328 -17.61 5.81 -22.76
N ALA A 329 -16.91 6.95 -22.74
CA ALA A 329 -15.75 7.14 -21.88
C ALA A 329 -16.06 6.93 -20.41
N ARG A 330 -17.12 7.58 -19.90
CA ARG A 330 -17.54 7.46 -18.49
C ARG A 330 -18.01 6.05 -18.13
N LYS A 331 -18.81 5.43 -19.00
CA LYS A 331 -19.32 4.07 -18.74
C LYS A 331 -18.19 3.06 -18.67
N ALA A 332 -17.25 3.10 -19.61
CA ALA A 332 -16.09 2.22 -19.61
C ALA A 332 -15.03 2.57 -18.55
N ALA A 333 -15.12 3.75 -17.94
CA ALA A 333 -14.33 4.16 -16.78
C ALA A 333 -15.06 3.91 -15.44
N ASP A 334 -15.98 2.95 -15.40
CA ASP A 334 -16.75 2.59 -14.21
C ASP A 334 -17.49 3.80 -13.59
N MET A 335 -18.10 4.63 -14.45
CA MET A 335 -18.77 5.90 -14.13
C MET A 335 -17.84 6.98 -13.54
N GLY A 336 -16.56 6.88 -13.81
CA GLY A 336 -15.57 7.87 -13.41
C GLY A 336 -15.79 9.26 -14.02
N SER A 337 -15.01 10.22 -13.57
CA SER A 337 -15.14 11.62 -13.98
C SER A 337 -14.52 11.88 -15.35
N LEU A 338 -15.16 12.76 -16.15
CA LEU A 338 -14.52 13.28 -17.33
C LEU A 338 -13.33 14.17 -16.93
N VAL A 339 -12.16 13.84 -17.43
CA VAL A 339 -10.93 14.64 -17.27
C VAL A 339 -10.67 15.48 -18.51
N ILE A 340 -11.18 15.05 -19.66
CA ILE A 340 -11.27 15.85 -20.89
C ILE A 340 -12.70 15.69 -21.42
N GLU A 341 -13.43 16.81 -21.41
CA GLU A 341 -14.75 16.89 -22.03
C GLU A 341 -14.66 16.73 -23.55
N LYS A 342 -15.81 16.58 -24.20
CA LYS A 342 -15.91 16.35 -25.64
C LYS A 342 -15.11 17.37 -26.47
N GLN A 343 -14.07 16.89 -27.11
CA GLN A 343 -13.32 17.60 -28.13
C GLN A 343 -13.85 17.22 -29.53
N LYS A 344 -13.82 18.18 -30.44
CA LYS A 344 -14.23 17.99 -31.84
C LYS A 344 -13.01 18.24 -32.74
N GLY A 345 -12.83 17.39 -33.74
CA GLY A 345 -11.75 17.55 -34.73
C GLY A 345 -12.20 17.26 -36.12
N GLN A 346 -11.47 17.87 -37.07
CA GLN A 346 -11.59 17.63 -38.49
C GLN A 346 -10.23 17.94 -39.14
N LEU A 347 -9.58 16.96 -39.73
CA LEU A 347 -8.28 17.12 -40.38
C LEU A 347 -8.39 17.24 -41.90
N SER A 348 -9.46 16.71 -42.51
CA SER A 348 -9.78 16.79 -43.90
C SER A 348 -11.29 16.88 -44.13
N GLU A 349 -11.71 17.17 -45.34
CA GLU A 349 -13.13 17.19 -45.68
C GLU A 349 -13.75 15.81 -45.43
N GLY A 350 -14.86 15.78 -44.69
CA GLY A 350 -15.60 14.56 -44.37
C GLY A 350 -15.11 13.75 -43.18
N ASN A 351 -13.91 13.97 -42.63
CA ASN A 351 -13.44 13.20 -41.47
C ASN A 351 -13.67 13.92 -40.10
N TYR A 352 -14.94 14.10 -39.79
CA TYR A 352 -15.32 14.61 -38.46
C TYR A 352 -15.22 13.52 -37.40
N PHE A 353 -14.57 13.86 -36.29
CA PHE A 353 -14.49 13.00 -35.12
C PHE A 353 -14.69 13.79 -33.81
N THR A 354 -15.04 13.07 -32.78
CA THR A 354 -15.11 13.59 -31.41
C THR A 354 -14.43 12.59 -30.48
N PHE A 355 -13.77 13.09 -29.44
CA PHE A 355 -13.28 12.26 -28.38
C PHE A 355 -13.52 12.94 -27.02
N ALA A 356 -13.55 12.13 -25.97
CA ALA A 356 -13.55 12.56 -24.58
C ALA A 356 -12.72 11.56 -23.78
N VAL A 357 -12.20 11.97 -22.64
CA VAL A 357 -11.41 11.09 -21.76
C VAL A 357 -12.00 11.13 -20.38
N ALA A 358 -12.24 9.93 -19.82
CA ALA A 358 -12.63 9.75 -18.42
C ALA A 358 -11.54 9.00 -17.65
N GLN A 359 -11.39 9.31 -16.38
CA GLN A 359 -10.53 8.58 -15.47
C GLN A 359 -11.39 7.57 -14.68
N THR A 360 -10.90 6.34 -14.49
CA THR A 360 -11.58 5.28 -13.72
C THR A 360 -11.88 5.76 -12.30
N ALA A 361 -13.08 5.49 -11.81
CA ALA A 361 -13.56 6.01 -10.53
C ALA A 361 -12.65 5.60 -9.35
N ASP A 362 -12.19 4.36 -9.31
CA ASP A 362 -11.33 3.79 -8.27
C ASP A 362 -9.87 4.25 -8.34
N SER A 363 -9.44 4.76 -9.49
CA SER A 363 -8.07 5.25 -9.70
C SER A 363 -7.87 6.72 -9.32
N THR A 364 -8.95 7.45 -9.09
CA THR A 364 -8.85 8.84 -8.63
C THR A 364 -8.34 8.83 -7.20
N ARG A 365 -7.16 9.39 -6.97
CA ARG A 365 -6.62 9.48 -5.63
C ARG A 365 -7.48 10.45 -4.82
N ALA A 366 -8.26 9.90 -3.93
CA ALA A 366 -8.89 10.66 -2.87
C ALA A 366 -7.82 10.96 -1.80
N GLY A 367 -8.03 11.98 -0.99
CA GLY A 367 -7.26 12.19 0.23
C GLY A 367 -7.28 10.94 1.11
N HIS A 368 -6.45 10.94 2.13
CA HIS A 368 -6.43 9.90 3.12
C HIS A 368 -6.61 10.49 4.52
N ILE A 369 -7.43 9.87 5.34
CA ILE A 369 -7.58 10.21 6.75
C ILE A 369 -6.97 9.09 7.59
N GLU A 370 -5.94 9.42 8.36
CA GLU A 370 -5.36 8.51 9.33
C GLU A 370 -5.75 8.95 10.73
N ILE A 371 -6.48 8.10 11.46
CA ILE A 371 -6.82 8.31 12.87
C ILE A 371 -5.70 7.70 13.70
N VAL A 372 -4.90 8.53 14.36
CA VAL A 372 -3.68 8.11 15.05
C VAL A 372 -3.83 8.21 16.55
N GLY A 373 -3.44 7.16 17.26
CA GLY A 373 -3.29 7.19 18.73
C GLY A 373 -1.99 7.86 19.14
N ALA A 374 -2.10 8.93 19.91
CA ALA A 374 -0.97 9.71 20.42
C ALA A 374 -0.19 9.04 21.56
N GLY A 375 -0.70 7.93 22.09
CA GLY A 375 -0.16 7.35 23.30
C GLY A 375 -0.61 8.09 24.58
N PRO A 376 -0.11 7.68 25.75
CA PRO A 376 -0.59 8.16 27.05
C PRO A 376 -0.05 9.55 27.46
N GLY A 377 1.03 10.02 26.83
CA GLY A 377 1.64 11.30 27.19
C GLY A 377 3.05 11.51 26.65
N ASP A 378 3.95 10.55 26.87
CA ASP A 378 5.32 10.61 26.34
C ASP A 378 5.30 10.52 24.80
N PRO A 379 5.90 11.49 24.08
CA PRO A 379 6.00 11.46 22.62
C PRO A 379 6.69 10.22 22.03
N ASP A 380 7.57 9.57 22.78
CA ASP A 380 8.26 8.35 22.34
C ASP A 380 7.38 7.10 22.42
N LEU A 381 6.22 7.20 23.06
CA LEU A 381 5.22 6.13 23.13
C LEU A 381 4.17 6.20 22.01
N VAL A 382 4.35 7.06 21.04
CA VAL A 382 3.61 6.96 19.77
C VAL A 382 4.14 5.77 18.96
N SER A 383 3.25 5.07 18.24
CA SER A 383 3.72 4.00 17.36
C SER A 383 4.59 4.56 16.23
N VAL A 384 5.57 3.78 15.76
CA VAL A 384 6.44 4.17 14.62
C VAL A 384 5.60 4.58 13.40
N ARG A 385 4.52 3.84 13.12
CA ARG A 385 3.58 4.19 12.04
C ARG A 385 2.89 5.53 12.29
N GLY A 386 2.41 5.76 13.51
CA GLY A 386 1.78 7.03 13.89
C GLY A 386 2.73 8.22 13.70
N ARG A 387 3.98 8.07 14.12
CA ARG A 387 5.04 9.08 13.92
C ARG A 387 5.26 9.39 12.43
N GLN A 388 5.35 8.36 11.60
CA GLN A 388 5.53 8.51 10.15
C GLN A 388 4.36 9.26 9.49
N PHE A 389 3.11 9.03 9.94
CA PHE A 389 1.95 9.78 9.46
C PHE A 389 2.00 11.24 9.92
N LEU A 390 2.36 11.51 11.15
CA LEU A 390 2.51 12.88 11.66
C LEU A 390 3.54 13.69 10.86
N GLU A 391 4.69 13.08 10.53
CA GLU A 391 5.76 13.70 9.75
C GLU A 391 5.35 14.00 8.29
N LYS A 392 4.41 13.22 7.74
CA LYS A 392 3.95 13.34 6.34
C LYS A 392 2.65 14.13 6.18
N ALA A 393 1.93 14.39 7.26
CA ALA A 393 0.60 15.00 7.25
C ALA A 393 0.58 16.38 6.59
N ASP A 394 -0.48 16.66 5.85
CA ASP A 394 -0.83 18.02 5.37
C ASP A 394 -1.70 18.76 6.38
N LEU A 395 -2.55 18.01 7.10
CA LEU A 395 -3.34 18.48 8.23
C LEU A 395 -3.12 17.55 9.42
N ILE A 396 -2.75 18.12 10.57
CA ILE A 396 -2.81 17.44 11.87
C ILE A 396 -3.90 18.12 12.69
N LEU A 397 -4.99 17.40 12.93
CA LEU A 397 -6.08 17.84 13.80
C LEU A 397 -6.02 17.04 15.10
N TYR A 398 -5.58 17.66 16.21
CA TYR A 398 -5.33 16.97 17.47
C TYR A 398 -6.34 17.31 18.57
N ALA A 399 -6.53 16.37 19.53
CA ALA A 399 -7.55 16.42 20.56
C ALA A 399 -7.20 17.34 21.76
N GLY A 400 -6.77 18.55 21.48
CA GLY A 400 -6.58 19.61 22.48
C GLY A 400 -5.47 19.33 23.49
N SER A 401 -5.72 19.65 24.76
CA SER A 401 -4.73 19.57 25.85
C SER A 401 -4.37 18.16 26.32
N LEU A 402 -5.03 17.14 25.77
CA LEU A 402 -4.77 15.74 26.08
C LEU A 402 -3.67 15.10 25.23
N VAL A 403 -3.16 15.85 24.24
CA VAL A 403 -2.08 15.42 23.35
C VAL A 403 -0.88 16.35 23.54
N PRO A 404 0.33 15.81 23.78
CA PRO A 404 1.54 16.61 23.90
C PRO A 404 1.81 17.41 22.63
N ARG A 405 2.15 18.69 22.79
CA ARG A 405 2.51 19.55 21.63
C ARG A 405 3.75 19.07 20.91
N GLU A 406 4.66 18.42 21.61
CA GLU A 406 5.89 17.85 21.11
C GLU A 406 5.65 16.84 19.99
N LEU A 407 4.54 16.08 20.06
CA LEU A 407 4.13 15.17 18.98
C LEU A 407 3.81 15.90 17.68
N THR A 408 3.35 17.15 17.74
CA THR A 408 3.02 17.92 16.54
C THR A 408 4.23 18.68 15.98
N ALA A 409 5.32 18.77 16.75
CA ALA A 409 6.55 19.45 16.33
C ALA A 409 7.28 18.73 15.18
N CYS A 410 7.01 17.44 14.96
CA CYS A 410 7.57 16.67 13.84
C CYS A 410 6.84 16.92 12.51
N ALA A 411 5.82 17.75 12.47
CA ALA A 411 5.08 18.06 11.26
C ALA A 411 6.00 18.66 10.19
N LYS A 412 5.80 18.24 8.94
CA LYS A 412 6.56 18.81 7.80
C LYS A 412 6.32 20.32 7.64
N ALA A 413 7.26 21.01 7.02
CA ALA A 413 7.09 22.42 6.65
C ALA A 413 5.83 22.60 5.78
N GLY A 414 5.01 23.60 6.11
CA GLY A 414 3.75 23.89 5.41
C GLY A 414 2.55 23.04 5.84
N ALA A 415 2.70 22.10 6.77
CA ALA A 415 1.57 21.38 7.34
C ALA A 415 0.69 22.31 8.19
N THR A 416 -0.63 22.12 8.10
CA THR A 416 -1.58 22.79 8.99
C THR A 416 -1.74 21.97 10.26
N VAL A 417 -1.41 22.56 11.42
CA VAL A 417 -1.58 21.92 12.73
C VAL A 417 -2.63 22.69 13.54
N ARG A 418 -3.73 22.02 13.91
CA ARG A 418 -4.86 22.66 14.61
C ARG A 418 -5.38 21.81 15.77
N SER A 419 -5.70 22.49 16.87
CA SER A 419 -6.41 21.88 17.99
C SER A 419 -7.91 21.83 17.70
N SER A 420 -8.54 20.69 18.00
CA SER A 420 -9.98 20.51 17.91
C SER A 420 -10.72 20.80 19.22
N ALA A 421 -10.05 21.30 20.26
CA ALA A 421 -10.64 21.49 21.59
C ALA A 421 -11.87 22.41 21.62
N ALA A 422 -11.92 23.40 20.73
CA ALA A 422 -13.03 24.37 20.61
C ALA A 422 -13.97 24.05 19.45
N MET A 423 -13.80 22.93 18.74
CA MET A 423 -14.56 22.57 17.54
C MET A 423 -15.64 21.54 17.85
N ASN A 424 -16.84 21.73 17.33
CA ASN A 424 -17.87 20.71 17.29
C ASN A 424 -17.55 19.64 16.21
N LEU A 425 -18.36 18.59 16.13
CA LEU A 425 -18.14 17.50 15.17
C LEU A 425 -18.19 17.96 13.71
N GLN A 426 -19.13 18.85 13.38
CA GLN A 426 -19.30 19.37 12.02
C GLN A 426 -18.09 20.20 11.57
N GLU A 427 -17.61 21.11 12.42
CA GLU A 427 -16.41 21.92 12.15
C GLU A 427 -15.15 21.06 11.96
N GLN A 428 -14.99 19.99 12.77
CA GLN A 428 -13.91 19.03 12.60
C GLN A 428 -14.03 18.27 11.27
N PHE A 429 -15.23 17.85 10.92
CA PHE A 429 -15.47 17.15 9.66
C PHE A 429 -15.22 18.06 8.44
N GLU A 430 -15.67 19.31 8.47
CA GLU A 430 -15.48 20.25 7.36
C GLU A 430 -14.01 20.50 7.05
N ILE A 431 -13.18 20.73 8.07
CA ILE A 431 -11.74 20.94 7.85
C ILE A 431 -11.07 19.66 7.32
N MET A 432 -11.38 18.49 7.87
CA MET A 432 -10.81 17.22 7.39
C MET A 432 -11.26 16.92 5.95
N SER A 433 -12.55 17.15 5.64
CA SER A 433 -13.14 16.94 4.32
C SER A 433 -12.54 17.87 3.25
N ASP A 434 -12.25 19.14 3.59
CA ASP A 434 -11.61 20.07 2.66
C ASP A 434 -10.21 19.55 2.25
N PHE A 435 -9.38 19.17 3.20
CA PHE A 435 -8.07 18.59 2.91
C PHE A 435 -8.17 17.25 2.16
N TYR A 436 -9.10 16.39 2.56
CA TYR A 436 -9.34 15.11 1.90
C TYR A 436 -9.71 15.28 0.41
N ARG A 437 -10.65 16.20 0.10
CA ARG A 437 -11.09 16.46 -1.29
C ARG A 437 -9.97 17.01 -2.17
N ARG A 438 -8.98 17.65 -1.57
CA ARG A 438 -7.76 18.11 -2.26
C ARG A 438 -6.72 17.00 -2.42
N GLY A 439 -7.03 15.76 -2.12
CA GLY A 439 -6.08 14.64 -2.20
C GLY A 439 -4.98 14.68 -1.12
N LYS A 440 -5.21 15.37 0.00
CA LYS A 440 -4.23 15.57 1.06
C LYS A 440 -4.29 14.49 2.13
N LEU A 441 -3.16 14.31 2.85
CA LEU A 441 -3.09 13.44 4.02
C LEU A 441 -3.56 14.21 5.28
N VAL A 442 -4.62 13.70 5.88
CA VAL A 442 -5.18 14.21 7.13
C VAL A 442 -4.82 13.25 8.26
N VAL A 443 -4.18 13.74 9.30
CA VAL A 443 -4.00 13.00 10.55
C VAL A 443 -4.95 13.53 11.60
N ARG A 444 -5.85 12.66 12.07
CA ARG A 444 -6.69 12.90 13.25
C ARG A 444 -6.03 12.27 14.46
N LEU A 445 -5.40 13.09 15.31
CA LEU A 445 -4.58 12.65 16.44
C LEU A 445 -5.41 12.64 17.73
N HIS A 446 -5.60 11.46 18.30
CA HIS A 446 -6.33 11.22 19.54
C HIS A 446 -5.40 10.82 20.67
N THR A 447 -5.76 11.17 21.92
CA THR A 447 -5.04 10.72 23.11
C THR A 447 -5.18 9.20 23.29
N GLY A 448 -4.17 8.55 23.84
CA GLY A 448 -4.16 7.11 24.09
C GLY A 448 -4.33 6.28 22.82
N ASP A 449 -5.32 5.40 22.84
CA ASP A 449 -5.81 4.64 21.68
C ASP A 449 -7.16 5.22 21.21
N PRO A 450 -7.35 5.50 19.92
CA PRO A 450 -8.58 6.08 19.39
C PRO A 450 -9.83 5.23 19.61
N CYS A 451 -9.67 3.91 19.65
CA CYS A 451 -10.79 2.96 19.81
C CYS A 451 -11.25 2.79 21.25
N ILE A 452 -10.53 3.39 22.23
CA ILE A 452 -10.88 3.32 23.64
C ILE A 452 -11.25 4.72 24.15
N TYR A 453 -12.55 5.00 24.26
CA TYR A 453 -13.11 6.30 24.66
C TYR A 453 -12.65 7.50 23.82
N GLY A 454 -12.22 7.25 22.57
CA GLY A 454 -11.73 8.31 21.66
C GLY A 454 -12.83 9.11 20.96
N ALA A 455 -14.10 8.77 21.11
CA ALA A 455 -15.25 9.41 20.43
C ALA A 455 -15.06 9.53 18.91
N ILE A 456 -14.57 8.46 18.28
CA ILE A 456 -14.34 8.43 16.82
C ILE A 456 -15.51 7.83 16.02
N GLN A 457 -16.49 7.23 16.69
CA GLN A 457 -17.60 6.54 16.05
C GLN A 457 -18.40 7.46 15.13
N GLU A 458 -18.70 8.66 15.59
CA GLU A 458 -19.45 9.66 14.83
C GLU A 458 -18.62 10.20 13.65
N GLN A 459 -17.30 10.33 13.82
CA GLN A 459 -16.41 10.74 12.73
C GLN A 459 -16.34 9.66 11.65
N MET A 460 -16.19 8.38 12.03
CA MET A 460 -16.20 7.25 11.11
C MET A 460 -17.52 7.15 10.34
N ALA A 461 -18.66 7.34 11.02
CA ALA A 461 -19.96 7.33 10.37
C ALA A 461 -20.09 8.42 9.30
N LEU A 462 -19.52 9.61 9.53
CA LEU A 462 -19.46 10.66 8.52
C LEU A 462 -18.53 10.27 7.36
N PHE A 463 -17.35 9.71 7.65
CA PHE A 463 -16.43 9.26 6.60
C PHE A 463 -17.06 8.18 5.73
N ASP A 464 -17.73 7.19 6.32
CA ASP A 464 -18.45 6.14 5.61
C ASP A 464 -19.58 6.71 4.75
N HIS A 465 -20.38 7.63 5.31
CA HIS A 465 -21.49 8.28 4.61
C HIS A 465 -21.02 9.03 3.35
N TYR A 466 -19.87 9.68 3.41
CA TYR A 466 -19.32 10.43 2.27
C TYR A 466 -18.31 9.62 1.43
N GLY A 467 -18.17 8.31 1.69
CA GLY A 467 -17.26 7.41 0.95
C GLY A 467 -15.78 7.82 1.08
N MET A 468 -15.39 8.41 2.21
CA MET A 468 -14.02 8.85 2.45
C MET A 468 -13.16 7.69 2.96
N ARG A 469 -11.97 7.54 2.41
CA ARG A 469 -11.02 6.51 2.85
C ARG A 469 -10.35 6.92 4.15
N TYR A 470 -10.41 6.08 5.15
CA TYR A 470 -9.72 6.27 6.42
C TYR A 470 -9.15 4.95 6.95
N HIS A 471 -8.18 5.08 7.84
CA HIS A 471 -7.58 3.96 8.57
C HIS A 471 -7.28 4.40 10.00
N ILE A 472 -7.18 3.43 10.92
CA ILE A 472 -6.85 3.67 12.32
C ILE A 472 -5.47 3.07 12.62
N THR A 473 -4.55 3.91 13.05
CA THR A 473 -3.28 3.48 13.65
C THR A 473 -3.44 3.44 15.17
N PRO A 474 -3.39 2.24 15.78
CA PRO A 474 -3.56 2.10 17.22
C PRO A 474 -2.50 2.86 18.02
N GLY A 475 -2.87 3.24 19.24
CA GLY A 475 -1.98 3.86 20.23
C GLY A 475 -1.89 3.05 21.52
N ILE A 476 -0.98 3.45 22.40
CA ILE A 476 -0.88 2.90 23.75
C ILE A 476 -1.90 3.59 24.64
N SER A 477 -2.88 2.84 25.14
CA SER A 477 -3.90 3.38 26.04
C SER A 477 -3.35 3.60 27.45
N SER A 478 -3.96 4.52 28.18
CA SER A 478 -3.57 4.86 29.55
C SER A 478 -3.63 3.69 30.53
N PHE A 479 -4.48 2.68 30.31
CA PHE A 479 -4.49 1.49 31.18
C PHE A 479 -3.21 0.66 31.05
N GLN A 480 -2.65 0.57 29.84
CA GLN A 480 -1.36 -0.11 29.60
C GLN A 480 -0.20 0.66 30.22
N ALA A 481 -0.23 2.00 30.10
CA ALA A 481 0.72 2.86 30.78
C ALA A 481 0.62 2.74 32.31
N ALA A 482 -0.60 2.62 32.86
CA ALA A 482 -0.82 2.37 34.29
C ALA A 482 -0.21 1.04 34.71
N ALA A 483 -0.42 -0.04 33.97
CA ALA A 483 0.17 -1.35 34.27
C ALA A 483 1.70 -1.27 34.31
N ALA A 484 2.31 -0.59 33.33
CA ALA A 484 3.76 -0.39 33.25
C ALA A 484 4.28 0.45 34.45
N ALA A 485 3.66 1.59 34.71
CA ALA A 485 4.05 2.50 35.81
C ALA A 485 3.87 1.87 37.18
N LEU A 486 2.82 1.06 37.35
CA LEU A 486 2.58 0.27 38.57
C LEU A 486 3.49 -0.96 38.63
N ARG A 487 4.20 -1.31 37.58
CA ARG A 487 4.97 -2.56 37.43
C ARG A 487 4.12 -3.79 37.76
N SER A 488 2.86 -3.78 37.32
CA SER A 488 1.86 -4.81 37.64
C SER A 488 1.34 -5.45 36.38
N GLN A 489 1.30 -6.77 36.34
CA GLN A 489 0.59 -7.51 35.32
C GLN A 489 -0.87 -7.62 35.76
N PHE A 490 -1.81 -7.07 34.99
CA PHE A 490 -3.23 -7.00 35.35
C PHE A 490 -3.98 -8.33 35.21
N THR A 491 -3.30 -9.36 34.72
CA THR A 491 -3.78 -10.74 34.65
C THR A 491 -2.85 -11.66 35.43
N ILE A 492 -3.29 -12.20 36.57
CA ILE A 492 -2.49 -13.08 37.42
C ILE A 492 -3.13 -14.47 37.43
N PRO A 493 -2.40 -15.54 37.10
CA PRO A 493 -2.91 -16.90 37.15
C PRO A 493 -3.52 -17.22 38.54
N GLU A 494 -4.66 -17.89 38.55
CA GLU A 494 -5.40 -18.33 39.73
C GLU A 494 -5.97 -17.19 40.61
N ARG A 495 -5.72 -15.91 40.27
CA ARG A 495 -6.23 -14.74 41.02
C ARG A 495 -7.21 -13.93 40.17
N THR A 496 -6.74 -13.34 39.06
CA THR A 496 -7.56 -12.54 38.17
C THR A 496 -7.08 -12.72 36.71
N GLN A 497 -7.98 -13.10 35.82
CA GLN A 497 -7.67 -13.34 34.39
C GLN A 497 -8.40 -12.35 33.46
N THR A 498 -9.22 -11.49 34.06
CA THR A 498 -10.07 -10.54 33.32
C THR A 498 -9.68 -9.11 33.66
N ILE A 499 -9.58 -8.27 32.62
CA ILE A 499 -9.42 -6.82 32.77
C ILE A 499 -10.71 -6.17 32.26
N ILE A 500 -11.36 -5.39 33.09
CA ILE A 500 -12.55 -4.62 32.71
C ILE A 500 -12.13 -3.18 32.46
N LEU A 501 -12.30 -2.72 31.21
CA LEU A 501 -12.14 -1.33 30.81
C LEU A 501 -13.51 -0.67 30.85
N THR A 502 -13.71 0.27 31.78
CA THR A 502 -15.01 0.91 32.00
C THR A 502 -14.88 2.36 32.46
N ARG A 503 -16.00 3.01 32.65
CA ARG A 503 -16.11 4.32 33.31
C ARG A 503 -17.26 4.32 34.32
N GLY A 504 -17.29 5.26 35.22
CA GLY A 504 -18.46 5.54 36.04
C GLY A 504 -19.55 6.31 35.28
N GLU A 505 -20.78 6.32 35.82
CA GLU A 505 -21.88 7.09 35.26
C GLU A 505 -21.73 8.57 35.64
N GLY A 506 -21.25 9.36 34.67
CA GLY A 506 -21.06 10.80 34.85
C GLY A 506 -22.13 11.61 34.12
N ARG A 507 -21.71 12.61 33.31
CA ARG A 507 -22.63 13.45 32.53
C ARG A 507 -23.35 12.66 31.42
N THR A 508 -22.78 11.57 30.94
CA THR A 508 -23.38 10.66 29.98
C THR A 508 -23.81 9.38 30.66
N PRO A 509 -25.01 8.87 30.42
CA PRO A 509 -25.53 7.67 31.08
C PRO A 509 -24.71 6.43 30.72
N MET A 510 -24.77 5.43 31.58
CA MET A 510 -24.28 4.08 31.33
C MET A 510 -25.43 3.15 30.97
N PRO A 511 -25.23 2.15 30.10
CA PRO A 511 -26.22 1.09 29.92
C PRO A 511 -26.53 0.40 31.24
N GLU A 512 -27.80 0.09 31.52
CA GLU A 512 -28.23 -0.49 32.80
C GLU A 512 -27.42 -1.75 33.19
N LYS A 513 -27.12 -2.62 32.20
CA LYS A 513 -26.35 -3.86 32.44
C LYS A 513 -24.84 -3.64 32.59
N GLU A 514 -24.34 -2.43 32.40
CA GLU A 514 -22.91 -2.08 32.48
C GLU A 514 -22.62 -1.09 33.60
N LYS A 515 -23.58 -0.89 34.52
CA LYS A 515 -23.36 -0.08 35.73
C LYS A 515 -22.22 -0.65 36.55
N LEU A 516 -21.45 0.24 37.17
CA LEU A 516 -20.17 -0.11 37.79
C LEU A 516 -20.33 -1.19 38.89
N HIS A 517 -21.40 -1.12 39.70
CA HIS A 517 -21.69 -2.13 40.71
C HIS A 517 -21.98 -3.52 40.10
N LEU A 518 -22.57 -3.62 38.92
CA LEU A 518 -22.80 -4.91 38.26
C LEU A 518 -21.50 -5.51 37.71
N LEU A 519 -20.64 -4.68 37.13
CA LEU A 519 -19.32 -5.11 36.65
C LEU A 519 -18.39 -5.49 37.81
N ALA A 520 -18.55 -4.85 38.95
CA ALA A 520 -17.78 -5.12 40.17
C ALA A 520 -18.02 -6.52 40.77
N GLN A 521 -19.13 -7.19 40.43
CA GLN A 521 -19.44 -8.55 40.92
C GLN A 521 -18.35 -9.57 40.57
N SER A 522 -17.65 -9.38 39.48
CA SER A 522 -16.57 -10.28 39.04
C SER A 522 -15.29 -10.16 39.85
N GLN A 523 -15.13 -9.08 40.62
CA GLN A 523 -13.92 -8.74 41.39
C GLN A 523 -12.62 -8.82 40.55
N SER A 524 -12.76 -8.60 39.25
CA SER A 524 -11.67 -8.58 38.25
C SER A 524 -10.79 -7.34 38.40
N THR A 525 -9.66 -7.28 37.70
CA THR A 525 -8.92 -6.02 37.58
C THR A 525 -9.75 -5.00 36.79
N MET A 526 -10.08 -3.87 37.40
CA MET A 526 -10.83 -2.80 36.72
C MET A 526 -9.95 -1.59 36.45
N CYS A 527 -10.02 -1.09 35.21
CA CYS A 527 -9.39 0.15 34.75
C CYS A 527 -10.49 1.16 34.43
N ILE A 528 -10.65 2.16 35.28
CA ILE A 528 -11.80 3.08 35.26
C ILE A 528 -11.36 4.42 34.70
N PHE A 529 -11.87 4.74 33.50
CA PHE A 529 -11.60 5.96 32.75
C PHE A 529 -12.55 7.09 33.15
N LEU A 530 -12.17 8.35 32.94
CA LEU A 530 -13.03 9.54 32.95
C LEU A 530 -13.84 9.74 34.27
N SER A 531 -13.42 9.16 35.37
CA SER A 531 -14.26 9.04 36.58
C SER A 531 -13.71 9.74 37.82
N ALA A 532 -12.61 10.49 37.72
CA ALA A 532 -12.04 11.21 38.87
C ALA A 532 -13.02 12.23 39.49
N GLY A 533 -13.82 12.91 38.66
CA GLY A 533 -14.81 13.89 39.11
C GLY A 533 -16.03 13.31 39.84
N ILE A 534 -16.23 12.01 39.78
CA ILE A 534 -17.35 11.27 40.38
C ILE A 534 -16.85 10.15 41.31
N VAL A 535 -15.66 10.32 41.88
CA VAL A 535 -14.95 9.26 42.62
C VAL A 535 -15.71 8.75 43.85
N ASP A 536 -16.58 9.56 44.47
CA ASP A 536 -17.40 9.10 45.60
C ASP A 536 -18.40 8.03 45.17
N ASP A 537 -19.06 8.24 44.05
CA ASP A 537 -20.00 7.27 43.47
C ASP A 537 -19.25 6.02 43.03
N VAL A 538 -18.10 6.17 42.37
CA VAL A 538 -17.22 5.06 41.96
C VAL A 538 -16.84 4.21 43.20
N GLN A 539 -16.35 4.83 44.28
CA GLN A 539 -15.98 4.12 45.49
C GLN A 539 -17.18 3.38 46.09
N ARG A 540 -18.33 4.05 46.22
CA ARG A 540 -19.56 3.48 46.76
C ARG A 540 -20.03 2.25 45.97
N GLU A 541 -20.09 2.35 44.64
CA GLU A 541 -20.54 1.26 43.80
C GLU A 541 -19.58 0.06 43.81
N LEU A 542 -18.27 0.31 43.81
CA LEU A 542 -17.28 -0.76 43.89
C LEU A 542 -17.33 -1.48 45.24
N MET A 543 -17.51 -0.76 46.32
CA MET A 543 -17.60 -1.34 47.66
C MET A 543 -18.84 -2.23 47.90
N MET A 544 -19.79 -2.28 46.95
CA MET A 544 -20.89 -3.25 47.02
C MET A 544 -20.39 -4.70 46.82
N HIS A 545 -19.25 -4.89 46.14
CA HIS A 545 -18.75 -6.23 45.83
C HIS A 545 -17.26 -6.44 46.11
N TYR A 546 -16.41 -5.41 45.99
CA TYR A 546 -15.02 -5.48 46.39
C TYR A 546 -14.86 -5.27 47.91
N SER A 547 -13.87 -5.92 48.48
CA SER A 547 -13.47 -5.63 49.87
C SER A 547 -13.04 -4.17 50.00
N PRO A 548 -13.36 -3.50 51.12
CA PRO A 548 -12.81 -2.17 51.42
C PRO A 548 -11.27 -2.12 51.43
N ASP A 549 -10.60 -3.24 51.63
CA ASP A 549 -9.14 -3.37 51.65
C ASP A 549 -8.55 -3.71 50.26
N THR A 550 -9.39 -3.89 49.23
CA THR A 550 -8.92 -4.13 47.86
C THR A 550 -7.95 -3.04 47.44
N PRO A 551 -6.77 -3.41 46.85
CA PRO A 551 -5.79 -2.44 46.36
C PRO A 551 -6.36 -1.54 45.29
N VAL A 552 -6.03 -0.25 45.37
CA VAL A 552 -6.36 0.75 44.36
C VAL A 552 -5.14 1.59 44.00
N ALA A 553 -5.11 2.10 42.79
CA ALA A 553 -4.16 3.11 42.36
C ALA A 553 -4.85 4.21 41.58
N ALA A 554 -4.59 5.47 41.91
CA ALA A 554 -4.96 6.64 41.13
C ALA A 554 -3.71 7.16 40.41
N CYS A 555 -3.68 6.99 39.12
CA CYS A 555 -2.54 7.33 38.27
C CYS A 555 -2.86 8.59 37.46
N TYR A 556 -2.21 9.68 37.80
CA TYR A 556 -2.44 10.99 37.20
C TYR A 556 -1.37 11.31 36.19
N ARG A 557 -1.78 11.75 34.98
CA ARG A 557 -0.92 12.17 33.89
C ARG A 557 0.21 11.18 33.58
N LEU A 558 -0.17 9.93 33.41
CA LEU A 558 0.78 8.84 33.10
C LEU A 558 1.68 9.20 31.92
N THR A 559 2.96 8.99 32.10
CA THR A 559 4.07 9.25 31.16
C THR A 559 4.33 10.74 30.83
N TRP A 560 3.58 11.66 31.45
CA TRP A 560 3.89 13.09 31.38
C TRP A 560 4.98 13.47 32.38
N PRO A 561 5.69 14.61 32.20
CA PRO A 561 6.75 15.04 33.13
C PRO A 561 6.27 15.24 34.58
N ASP A 562 4.99 15.49 34.76
CA ASP A 562 4.34 15.68 36.08
C ASP A 562 3.47 14.49 36.50
N GLU A 563 3.83 13.28 36.02
CA GLU A 563 3.22 12.01 36.45
C GLU A 563 3.18 11.87 37.99
N LYS A 564 2.03 11.44 38.50
CA LYS A 564 1.86 11.10 39.92
C LYS A 564 1.07 9.83 40.06
N ILE A 565 1.51 8.95 41.00
CA ILE A 565 0.85 7.67 41.29
C ILE A 565 0.60 7.59 42.77
N PHE A 566 -0.65 7.42 43.13
CA PHE A 566 -1.10 7.25 44.52
C PHE A 566 -1.70 5.86 44.69
N ARG A 567 -1.17 5.10 45.64
CA ARG A 567 -1.64 3.75 46.02
C ARG A 567 -2.37 3.79 47.34
N GLY A 568 -3.33 2.90 47.51
CA GLY A 568 -4.07 2.74 48.74
C GLY A 568 -5.05 1.59 48.67
N THR A 569 -6.07 1.64 49.49
CA THR A 569 -7.17 0.69 49.52
C THR A 569 -8.47 1.36 49.07
N LEU A 570 -9.42 0.56 48.61
CA LEU A 570 -10.69 1.04 48.03
C LEU A 570 -11.45 1.99 48.99
N ARG A 571 -11.42 1.74 50.30
CA ARG A 571 -12.06 2.63 51.30
C ARG A 571 -11.52 4.07 51.29
N HIS A 572 -10.29 4.28 50.83
CA HIS A 572 -9.63 5.58 50.79
C HIS A 572 -9.55 6.19 49.37
N LEU A 573 -10.15 5.56 48.38
CA LEU A 573 -10.04 6.00 46.96
C LEU A 573 -10.49 7.46 46.78
N ALA A 574 -11.64 7.84 47.32
CA ALA A 574 -12.17 9.21 47.22
C ALA A 574 -11.27 10.23 47.92
N GLU A 575 -10.73 9.89 49.08
CA GLU A 575 -9.76 10.71 49.82
C GLU A 575 -8.48 10.92 49.02
N ILE A 576 -7.94 9.85 48.41
CA ILE A 576 -6.74 9.90 47.56
C ILE A 576 -6.96 10.84 46.37
N VAL A 577 -8.05 10.70 45.65
CA VAL A 577 -8.32 11.48 44.43
C VAL A 577 -8.58 12.96 44.78
N LYS A 578 -9.41 13.23 45.76
CA LYS A 578 -9.76 14.61 46.15
C LYS A 578 -8.63 15.31 46.90
N GLY A 579 -8.01 14.61 47.87
CA GLY A 579 -6.92 15.17 48.67
C GLY A 579 -5.69 15.59 47.85
N ASN A 580 -5.51 14.96 46.70
CA ASN A 580 -4.43 15.29 45.76
C ASN A 580 -4.90 16.12 44.56
N ASN A 581 -6.15 16.62 44.55
CA ASN A 581 -6.76 17.40 43.47
C ASN A 581 -6.62 16.74 42.09
N LEU A 582 -6.77 15.41 42.01
CA LEU A 582 -6.68 14.68 40.76
C LEU A 582 -7.94 14.91 39.90
N THR A 583 -7.74 15.33 38.66
CA THR A 583 -8.83 15.76 37.78
C THR A 583 -8.77 14.99 36.42
N LEU A 584 -8.87 15.72 35.31
CA LEU A 584 -8.71 15.15 33.98
C LEU A 584 -7.40 14.36 33.86
N THR A 585 -7.37 13.30 32.99
CA THR A 585 -6.20 12.43 32.82
C THR A 585 -5.82 11.54 34.03
N THR A 586 -6.79 11.29 34.93
CA THR A 586 -6.61 10.31 36.01
C THR A 586 -7.17 8.95 35.59
N MET A 587 -6.33 7.91 35.65
CA MET A 587 -6.70 6.51 35.50
C MET A 587 -6.83 5.88 36.88
N ILE A 588 -7.99 5.31 37.20
CA ILE A 588 -8.23 4.58 38.46
C ILE A 588 -8.10 3.09 38.15
N ILE A 589 -7.23 2.41 38.89
CA ILE A 589 -7.06 0.95 38.82
C ILE A 589 -7.53 0.34 40.15
N VAL A 590 -8.30 -0.75 40.05
CA VAL A 590 -8.83 -1.47 41.21
C VAL A 590 -8.61 -2.97 41.02
N GLY A 591 -8.15 -3.65 42.06
CA GLY A 591 -8.04 -5.11 42.03
C GLY A 591 -6.75 -5.66 42.61
N GLU A 592 -6.76 -6.94 42.90
CA GLU A 592 -5.66 -7.67 43.55
C GLU A 592 -4.40 -7.79 42.67
N ALA A 593 -4.47 -7.41 41.38
CA ALA A 593 -3.30 -7.43 40.50
C ALA A 593 -2.29 -6.31 40.80
N ILE A 594 -2.70 -5.26 41.53
CA ILE A 594 -1.82 -4.16 41.89
C ILE A 594 -0.76 -4.66 42.88
N ASP A 595 0.52 -4.50 42.50
CA ASP A 595 1.71 -4.88 43.30
C ASP A 595 1.81 -6.38 43.68
N ASN A 596 0.96 -7.24 43.12
CA ASN A 596 0.98 -8.67 43.37
C ASN A 596 2.07 -9.39 42.56
N ARG A 597 2.84 -10.27 43.25
CA ARG A 597 3.92 -11.06 42.66
C ARG A 597 3.80 -12.57 42.93
N GLU A 598 2.70 -12.99 43.55
CA GLU A 598 2.54 -14.38 44.06
C GLU A 598 2.00 -15.34 42.99
N GLY A 599 1.39 -14.86 41.92
CA GLY A 599 0.83 -15.70 40.87
C GLY A 599 1.91 -16.22 39.91
N LEU A 600 2.10 -17.53 39.84
CA LEU A 600 3.03 -18.16 38.92
C LEU A 600 2.30 -18.70 37.67
N SER A 601 2.80 -18.34 36.49
CA SER A 601 2.30 -18.92 35.25
C SER A 601 2.80 -20.36 35.09
N ARG A 602 1.88 -21.30 34.86
CA ARG A 602 2.24 -22.69 34.50
C ARG A 602 3.06 -22.78 33.21
N LEU A 603 3.09 -21.73 32.42
CA LEU A 603 3.89 -21.66 31.18
C LEU A 603 5.38 -21.89 31.45
N TYR A 604 5.88 -21.54 32.63
CA TYR A 604 7.28 -21.72 33.03
C TYR A 604 7.53 -23.00 33.83
N ALA A 605 6.49 -23.78 34.12
CA ALA A 605 6.64 -25.06 34.81
C ALA A 605 7.41 -26.05 33.91
N ASP A 606 8.24 -26.90 34.53
CA ASP A 606 9.04 -27.90 33.80
C ASP A 606 8.19 -28.91 33.03
N GLU A 607 6.98 -29.14 33.52
CA GLU A 607 5.99 -30.07 32.97
C GLU A 607 5.19 -29.48 31.80
N PHE A 608 5.28 -28.17 31.56
CA PHE A 608 4.49 -27.49 30.53
C PHE A 608 5.13 -27.65 29.15
N LYS A 609 4.49 -28.48 28.33
CA LYS A 609 4.90 -28.74 26.94
C LYS A 609 4.10 -27.84 25.98
N HIS A 610 4.77 -27.27 24.99
CA HIS A 610 4.17 -26.52 23.87
C HIS A 610 4.99 -26.72 22.60
N LEU A 611 4.54 -26.16 21.48
CA LEU A 611 5.13 -26.32 20.12
C LEU A 611 6.67 -26.16 20.07
N PHE A 612 7.27 -25.37 20.95
CA PHE A 612 8.71 -25.07 20.96
C PHE A 612 9.44 -25.59 22.21
N ARG A 613 8.72 -26.27 23.12
CA ARG A 613 9.26 -26.87 24.34
C ARG A 613 8.67 -28.27 24.49
N THR A 614 9.44 -29.27 24.09
CA THR A 614 9.07 -30.70 24.08
C THR A 614 9.31 -31.37 25.42
#